data_fde4139888788b910b2eec2b5f584af4
#
_entry.id   fde4139888788b910b2eec2b5f584af4
#
_cell.length_a   1.000
_cell.length_b   1.000
_cell.length_c   1.000
_cell.angle_alpha   90.00
_cell.angle_beta   90.00
_cell.angle_gamma   90.00
#
_symmetry.space_group_name_H-M   'P 1'
#
loop_
_entity.id
_entity.type
_entity.pdbx_description
1 polymer ?
#
loop_
_entity_poly.entity_id
_entity_poly.type
_entity_poly.pdbx_seq_one_letter_code
_entity_poly.pdbx_strand_id
1 'polypeptide(L)'
;MEVARSHDQLPADAKLARLTYRVIGTCQQRSLLELKLETGRKHQIRVQLESLSCPIVGDRKYGSEVPFKQGIALHSRFLSVEHPTKKQRLEFQAEPPTWWRLEKFQLQQKNL
;
A
#
# COMPACT_ATOMS: atom_id res chain seq x y z
N MET A 1 6.87 0.99 -10.40
CA MET A 1 7.12 2.42 -10.19
C MET A 1 7.40 2.65 -8.71
N GLU A 2 8.42 3.39 -8.43
CA GLU A 2 8.82 3.70 -7.07
C GLU A 2 8.23 5.05 -6.65
N VAL A 3 7.69 5.10 -5.42
CA VAL A 3 7.18 6.33 -4.83
C VAL A 3 8.04 6.66 -3.63
N ALA A 4 8.69 7.80 -3.65
CA ALA A 4 9.48 8.31 -2.55
C ALA A 4 8.90 9.63 -2.06
N ARG A 5 9.03 9.88 -0.77
CA ARG A 5 8.67 11.19 -0.24
C ARG A 5 9.70 12.19 -0.75
N SER A 6 9.25 13.06 -1.63
CA SER A 6 10.12 14.00 -2.33
C SER A 6 10.22 15.29 -1.54
N HIS A 7 11.42 15.61 -1.08
CA HIS A 7 11.80 16.93 -0.61
C HIS A 7 13.12 17.28 -1.24
N ASP A 8 13.24 18.45 -1.81
CA ASP A 8 14.52 18.92 -2.37
C ASP A 8 15.58 19.00 -1.28
N GLN A 9 15.16 19.30 -0.06
CA GLN A 9 16.01 19.26 1.12
C GLN A 9 15.21 18.68 2.27
N LEU A 10 15.73 17.61 2.86
CA LEU A 10 15.12 17.02 4.03
C LEU A 10 15.51 17.82 5.27
N PRO A 11 14.54 18.17 6.16
CA PRO A 11 14.88 18.67 7.47
C PRO A 11 15.79 17.69 8.22
N ALA A 12 16.58 18.20 9.17
CA ALA A 12 17.55 17.38 9.89
C ALA A 12 16.94 16.17 10.61
N ASP A 13 15.66 16.27 11.00
CA ASP A 13 14.91 15.22 11.68
C ASP A 13 14.07 14.36 10.74
N ALA A 14 14.08 14.66 9.44
CA ALA A 14 13.31 13.87 8.47
C ALA A 14 13.98 12.55 8.15
N LYS A 15 13.17 11.54 7.94
CA LYS A 15 13.62 10.21 7.55
C LYS A 15 13.11 9.87 6.17
N LEU A 16 13.95 9.20 5.38
CA LEU A 16 13.55 8.71 4.07
C LEU A 16 12.46 7.66 4.22
N ALA A 17 11.43 7.77 3.40
CA ALA A 17 10.37 6.77 3.29
C ALA A 17 10.24 6.34 1.83
N ARG A 18 10.33 5.04 1.57
CA ARG A 18 10.34 4.51 0.21
C ARG A 18 9.47 3.28 0.10
N LEU A 19 8.67 3.23 -0.95
CA LEU A 19 7.93 2.06 -1.37
C LEU A 19 7.89 1.98 -2.90
N THR A 20 7.63 0.78 -3.40
CA THR A 20 7.31 0.58 -4.81
C THR A 20 5.87 0.12 -4.94
N TYR A 21 5.22 0.43 -6.06
CA TYR A 21 3.87 -0.05 -6.30
C TYR A 21 3.68 -0.43 -7.76
N ARG A 22 2.70 -1.29 -7.98
CA ARG A 22 2.18 -1.55 -9.33
C ARG A 22 0.67 -1.64 -9.28
N VAL A 23 0.04 -1.22 -10.35
CA VAL A 23 -1.41 -1.35 -10.52
C VAL A 23 -1.68 -2.76 -11.03
N ILE A 24 -2.43 -3.56 -10.28
CA ILE A 24 -2.77 -4.92 -10.67
C ILE A 24 -4.19 -5.06 -11.18
N GLY A 25 -5.02 -4.06 -10.98
CA GLY A 25 -6.38 -4.09 -11.52
C GLY A 25 -7.06 -2.74 -11.39
N THR A 26 -8.12 -2.55 -12.16
CA THR A 26 -8.94 -1.34 -12.13
C THR A 26 -10.41 -1.71 -12.11
N CYS A 27 -11.21 -0.88 -11.46
CA CYS A 27 -12.66 -1.00 -11.42
C CYS A 27 -13.25 0.39 -11.31
N GLN A 28 -13.94 0.86 -12.35
CA GLN A 28 -14.46 2.21 -12.40
C GLN A 28 -13.32 3.22 -12.21
N GLN A 29 -13.40 4.09 -11.22
CA GLN A 29 -12.36 5.08 -10.93
C GLN A 29 -11.43 4.65 -9.81
N ARG A 30 -11.40 3.35 -9.52
CA ARG A 30 -10.56 2.78 -8.46
C ARG A 30 -9.48 1.91 -9.05
N SER A 31 -8.34 1.90 -8.39
CA SER A 31 -7.21 1.03 -8.75
C SER A 31 -6.89 0.10 -7.60
N LEU A 32 -6.57 -1.14 -7.92
CA LEU A 32 -6.05 -2.10 -6.97
C LEU A 32 -4.53 -2.11 -7.11
N LEU A 33 -3.86 -1.75 -6.02
CA LEU A 33 -2.40 -1.65 -6.01
C LEU A 33 -1.79 -2.77 -5.19
N GLU A 34 -0.69 -3.28 -5.68
CA GLU A 34 0.23 -4.10 -4.89
C GLU A 34 1.40 -3.22 -4.49
N LEU A 35 1.69 -3.17 -3.20
CA LEU A 35 2.73 -2.31 -2.64
C LEU A 35 3.84 -3.16 -2.03
N LYS A 36 5.07 -2.73 -2.23
CA LYS A 36 6.23 -3.30 -1.57
C LYS A 36 6.94 -2.20 -0.78
N LEU A 37 6.95 -2.36 0.54
CA LEU A 37 7.58 -1.40 1.43
C LEU A 37 9.08 -1.67 1.53
N GLU A 38 9.90 -0.65 1.32
CA GLU A 38 11.32 -0.67 1.63
C GLU A 38 11.61 -0.07 3.00
N THR A 39 10.70 0.79 3.47
CA THR A 39 10.72 1.38 4.80
C THR A 39 9.35 1.23 5.44
N GLY A 40 9.28 1.29 6.77
CA GLY A 40 8.03 1.21 7.51
C GLY A 40 7.79 2.42 8.39
N ARG A 41 7.74 3.62 7.80
CA ARG A 41 7.47 4.84 8.57
C ARG A 41 6.00 4.93 8.95
N LYS A 42 5.71 5.68 10.01
CA LYS A 42 4.34 5.85 10.50
C LYS A 42 3.42 6.37 9.41
N HIS A 43 2.32 5.67 9.17
CA HIS A 43 1.32 6.00 8.15
C HIS A 43 1.91 6.18 6.74
N GLN A 44 3.04 5.56 6.46
CA GLN A 44 3.80 5.80 5.23
C GLN A 44 2.96 5.64 3.96
N ILE A 45 2.28 4.50 3.81
CA ILE A 45 1.47 4.24 2.60
C ILE A 45 0.38 5.30 2.47
N ARG A 46 -0.29 5.62 3.56
CA ARG A 46 -1.39 6.58 3.57
C ARG A 46 -0.94 7.97 3.13
N VAL A 47 0.19 8.42 3.67
CA VAL A 47 0.77 9.74 3.37
C VAL A 47 1.25 9.80 1.91
N GLN A 48 1.95 8.77 1.46
CA GLN A 48 2.53 8.76 0.11
C GLN A 48 1.44 8.68 -0.97
N LEU A 49 0.39 7.89 -0.76
CA LEU A 49 -0.72 7.82 -1.71
C LEU A 49 -1.52 9.11 -1.73
N GLU A 50 -1.72 9.75 -0.59
CA GLU A 50 -2.34 11.07 -0.56
C GLU A 50 -1.53 12.08 -1.37
N SER A 51 -0.20 12.07 -1.23
CA SER A 51 0.67 13.00 -1.95
C SER A 51 0.59 12.85 -3.47
N LEU A 52 0.17 11.67 -3.95
CA LEU A 52 -0.07 11.40 -5.36
C LEU A 52 -1.52 11.69 -5.78
N SER A 53 -2.31 12.30 -4.90
CA SER A 53 -3.74 12.53 -5.10
C SER A 53 -4.54 11.24 -5.29
N CYS A 54 -4.07 10.14 -4.71
CA CYS A 54 -4.69 8.83 -4.77
C CYS A 54 -4.89 8.26 -3.37
N PRO A 55 -5.66 8.93 -2.49
CA PRO A 55 -5.84 8.42 -1.12
C PRO A 55 -6.49 7.03 -1.11
N ILE A 56 -6.14 6.25 -0.09
CA ILE A 56 -6.72 4.92 0.10
C ILE A 56 -8.23 5.06 0.32
N VAL A 57 -9.01 4.19 -0.33
CA VAL A 57 -10.46 4.18 -0.15
C VAL A 57 -10.79 4.03 1.35
N GLY A 58 -11.63 4.91 1.86
CA GLY A 58 -12.02 4.95 3.27
C GLY A 58 -11.10 5.77 4.17
N ASP A 59 -9.98 6.26 3.68
CA ASP A 59 -9.01 6.99 4.48
C ASP A 59 -9.34 8.49 4.55
N ARG A 60 -10.32 8.83 5.37
CA ARG A 60 -10.80 10.21 5.51
C ARG A 60 -9.75 11.15 6.06
N LYS A 61 -8.91 10.68 6.96
CA LYS A 61 -7.84 11.49 7.54
C LYS A 61 -6.89 12.02 6.48
N TYR A 62 -6.69 11.25 5.42
CA TYR A 62 -5.78 11.59 4.33
C TYR A 62 -6.52 11.90 3.02
N GLY A 63 -7.75 12.37 3.13
CA GLY A 63 -8.43 13.02 2.03
C GLY A 63 -9.35 12.16 1.18
N SER A 64 -9.60 10.91 1.55
CA SER A 64 -10.57 10.10 0.81
C SER A 64 -11.99 10.56 1.08
N GLU A 65 -12.76 10.74 0.02
CA GLU A 65 -14.20 11.00 0.10
C GLU A 65 -15.02 9.74 -0.18
N VAL A 66 -14.35 8.63 -0.51
CA VAL A 66 -15.01 7.38 -0.84
C VAL A 66 -15.28 6.60 0.45
N PRO A 67 -16.55 6.27 0.75
CA PRO A 67 -16.86 5.48 1.94
C PRO A 67 -16.37 4.04 1.80
N PHE A 68 -16.02 3.45 2.93
CA PHE A 68 -15.62 2.05 3.00
C PHE A 68 -16.32 1.39 4.17
N LYS A 69 -16.64 0.10 4.02
CA LYS A 69 -17.48 -0.60 4.99
C LYS A 69 -16.85 -0.63 6.39
N GLN A 70 -15.55 -0.83 6.47
CA GLN A 70 -14.85 -0.99 7.73
C GLN A 70 -13.39 -0.58 7.59
N GLY A 71 -12.97 0.45 8.32
CA GLY A 71 -11.59 0.92 8.30
C GLY A 71 -11.21 1.53 6.96
N ILE A 72 -10.01 1.24 6.52
CA ILE A 72 -9.48 1.69 5.23
C ILE A 72 -9.14 0.48 4.34
N ALA A 73 -9.13 0.69 3.04
CA ALA A 73 -8.88 -0.39 2.08
C ALA A 73 -7.38 -0.68 1.96
N LEU A 74 -6.79 -1.10 3.07
CA LEU A 74 -5.37 -1.44 3.15
C LEU A 74 -5.22 -2.80 3.85
N HIS A 75 -4.50 -3.72 3.21
CA HIS A 75 -4.33 -5.07 3.71
C HIS A 75 -2.89 -5.52 3.55
N SER A 76 -2.32 -6.08 4.61
CA SER A 76 -1.01 -6.72 4.54
C SER A 76 -1.20 -8.17 4.09
N ARG A 77 -0.88 -8.45 2.82
CA ARG A 77 -1.05 -9.77 2.25
C ARG A 77 0.11 -10.70 2.55
N PHE A 78 1.30 -10.16 2.61
CA PHE A 78 2.51 -10.96 2.80
C PHE A 78 3.44 -10.29 3.80
N LEU A 79 3.98 -11.09 4.71
CA LEU A 79 4.96 -10.63 5.68
C LEU A 79 6.07 -11.66 5.80
N SER A 80 7.32 -11.22 5.68
CA SER A 80 8.49 -12.04 5.88
C SER A 80 9.32 -11.43 7.00
N VAL A 81 9.59 -12.20 8.04
CA VAL A 81 10.39 -11.74 9.19
C VAL A 81 11.38 -12.80 9.58
N GLU A 82 12.53 -12.38 10.11
CA GLU A 82 13.50 -13.28 10.69
C GLU A 82 13.12 -13.59 12.14
N HIS A 83 13.11 -14.87 12.50
CA HIS A 83 12.85 -15.27 13.88
C HIS A 83 13.98 -14.74 14.78
N PRO A 84 13.66 -14.09 15.91
CA PRO A 84 14.66 -13.39 16.71
C PRO A 84 15.75 -14.29 17.32
N THR A 85 15.46 -15.58 17.57
CA THR A 85 16.43 -16.49 18.18
C THR A 85 16.85 -17.63 17.29
N LYS A 86 15.96 -18.15 16.44
CA LYS A 86 16.23 -19.34 15.63
C LYS A 86 16.91 -19.04 14.29
N LYS A 87 17.10 -17.77 13.93
CA LYS A 87 17.67 -17.32 12.67
C LYS A 87 16.99 -17.95 11.44
N GLN A 88 15.71 -18.28 11.56
CA GLN A 88 14.88 -18.78 10.48
C GLN A 88 14.03 -17.64 9.94
N ARG A 89 13.84 -17.65 8.63
CA ARG A 89 12.91 -16.73 7.99
C ARG A 89 11.49 -17.26 8.12
N LEU A 90 10.61 -16.46 8.69
CA LEU A 90 9.20 -16.79 8.79
C LEU A 90 8.42 -16.00 7.75
N GLU A 91 7.53 -16.68 7.06
CA GLU A 91 6.71 -16.09 6.02
C GLU A 91 5.23 -16.28 6.36
N PHE A 92 4.46 -15.21 6.24
CA PHE A 92 3.03 -15.20 6.51
C PHE A 92 2.30 -14.66 5.30
N GLN A 93 1.22 -15.32 4.94
CA GLN A 93 0.38 -14.88 3.84
C GLN A 93 -1.08 -14.91 4.28
N ALA A 94 -1.81 -13.83 3.97
CA ALA A 94 -3.22 -13.73 4.25
C ALA A 94 -3.91 -13.06 3.07
N GLU A 95 -4.95 -13.70 2.53
CA GLU A 95 -5.71 -13.11 1.45
C GLU A 95 -6.60 -11.97 1.96
N PRO A 96 -6.85 -10.95 1.13
CA PRO A 96 -7.79 -9.88 1.48
C PRO A 96 -9.18 -10.42 1.77
N PRO A 97 -9.97 -9.72 2.59
CA PRO A 97 -11.34 -10.13 2.88
C PRO A 97 -12.17 -10.30 1.60
N THR A 98 -13.00 -11.34 1.55
CA THR A 98 -13.82 -11.62 0.36
C THR A 98 -14.79 -10.48 0.04
N TRP A 99 -15.23 -9.72 1.05
CA TRP A 99 -16.14 -8.60 0.85
C TRP A 99 -15.50 -7.40 0.14
N TRP A 100 -14.17 -7.41 -0.06
CA TRP A 100 -13.51 -6.42 -0.91
C TRP A 100 -13.88 -6.60 -2.38
N ARG A 101 -14.41 -7.76 -2.76
CA ARG A 101 -14.89 -8.06 -4.11
C ARG A 101 -13.83 -7.82 -5.18
N LEU A 102 -12.66 -8.38 -4.98
CA LEU A 102 -11.52 -8.20 -5.90
C LEU A 102 -11.82 -8.73 -7.30
N GLU A 103 -12.76 -9.68 -7.43
CA GLU A 103 -13.18 -10.22 -8.73
C GLU A 103 -13.83 -9.16 -9.63
N LYS A 104 -14.26 -8.03 -9.08
CA LYS A 104 -14.80 -6.93 -9.88
C LYS A 104 -13.73 -6.08 -10.54
N PHE A 105 -12.47 -6.23 -10.13
CA PHE A 105 -11.38 -5.49 -10.74
C PHE A 105 -10.92 -6.18 -12.01
N GLN A 106 -10.82 -5.38 -13.08
CA GLN A 106 -10.23 -5.87 -14.31
C GLN A 106 -8.72 -5.93 -14.14
N LEU A 107 -8.18 -7.13 -14.13
CA LEU A 107 -6.76 -7.34 -13.93
C LEU A 107 -5.97 -6.83 -15.13
N GLN A 108 -4.83 -6.22 -14.86
CA GLN A 108 -3.91 -5.82 -15.90
C GLN A 108 -3.15 -7.04 -16.40
N GLN A 109 -3.14 -7.22 -17.71
CA GLN A 109 -2.35 -8.27 -18.31
C GLN A 109 -0.87 -7.92 -18.21
N LYS A 110 -0.07 -8.92 -17.84
CA LYS A 110 1.36 -8.76 -17.94
C LYS A 110 1.73 -8.71 -19.42
N ASN A 111 2.49 -7.68 -19.79
CA ASN A 111 3.10 -7.64 -21.10
C ASN A 111 4.12 -8.78 -21.20
N LEU A 112 3.85 -9.65 -22.10
CA LEU A 112 4.78 -10.74 -22.40
C LEU A 112 5.83 -10.28 -23.39
#